data_462beb9d5a244bc30329df41e5ba46cd
#
_entry.id   462beb9d5a244bc30329df41e5ba46cd
#
_cell.length_a   1.000
_cell.length_b   1.000
_cell.length_c   1.000
_cell.angle_alpha   90.00
_cell.angle_beta   90.00
_cell.angle_gamma   90.00
#
_symmetry.space_group_name_H-M   'P 1'
#
loop_
_entity.id
_entity.type
_entity.pdbx_description
1 polymer ?
#
loop_
_entity_poly.entity_id
_entity_poly.type
_entity_poly.pdbx_seq_one_letter_code
_entity_poly.pdbx_strand_id
1 'polypeptide(L)'
;VTADEAAYEPLLVQEFEKLGIRYFLDSTKSIGANAMAEYLLAFIHMAQQRLDYESTFRFLRCALSPLTREQTDCMENYVIARGCRGMAAYQSEWEYAVSGLDLLEVNEYRRIFVNSIAETLQALKGGKKSVREFTEIFYGFVEKNGIYERLLAMSENFENDGKLILAREYKSIYRLMIHLWDEFVELLGDEIVTFKEYTQMLEAGISEGIVGFIPPTAKQVMIGDVTRSRLKNIKVLFFLGVNDNCIPKAKGAPGLLTERERERMEKEGVTLAPDAEKESYNEQFYLYLALTKASEQVILTYSVMTSKGESKRPSYLINRVKQVFPKLVVEKEEMDTSYEKIIGSDKGKSYLISHLADGTYAKDVIWWEIASHYEKKTPGILKDLLRIREKRAGNNSLKKEAAKRLFGDVLYGSVTRFEQYVQCPF
;
A
#
# COMPACT_ATOMS: atom_id res chain seq x y z
N VAL A 1 -1.59 16.18 -12.33
CA VAL A 1 -2.32 16.45 -11.07
C VAL A 1 -3.60 15.65 -11.06
N THR A 2 -4.03 15.17 -9.90
CA THR A 2 -5.30 14.44 -9.73
C THR A 2 -5.97 14.87 -8.43
N ALA A 3 -7.28 14.69 -8.34
CA ALA A 3 -8.03 14.81 -7.08
C ALA A 3 -8.27 13.44 -6.40
N ASP A 4 -8.02 12.34 -7.10
CA ASP A 4 -8.14 10.96 -6.62
C ASP A 4 -6.77 10.27 -6.71
N GLU A 5 -5.89 10.59 -5.76
CA GLU A 5 -4.53 10.03 -5.73
C GLU A 5 -4.58 8.50 -5.63
N ALA A 6 -5.45 7.94 -4.79
CA ALA A 6 -5.52 6.51 -4.56
C ALA A 6 -5.83 5.69 -5.83
N ALA A 7 -6.65 6.23 -6.73
CA ALA A 7 -6.99 5.57 -7.99
C ALA A 7 -5.91 5.72 -9.07
N TYR A 8 -5.25 6.88 -9.14
CA TYR A 8 -4.35 7.20 -10.26
C TYR A 8 -2.87 6.96 -9.95
N GLU A 9 -2.43 7.15 -8.71
CA GLU A 9 -1.02 7.02 -8.30
C GLU A 9 -0.41 5.67 -8.70
N PRO A 10 -1.00 4.50 -8.35
CA PRO A 10 -0.40 3.21 -8.67
C PRO A 10 -0.24 2.98 -10.18
N LEU A 11 -1.22 3.46 -10.95
CA LEU A 11 -1.21 3.30 -12.42
C LEU A 11 -0.15 4.20 -13.05
N LEU A 12 -0.03 5.45 -12.61
CA LEU A 12 0.98 6.39 -13.11
C LEU A 12 2.38 5.92 -12.77
N VAL A 13 2.61 5.48 -11.55
CA VAL A 13 3.92 4.91 -11.11
C VAL A 13 4.29 3.74 -12.01
N GLN A 14 3.40 2.78 -12.17
CA GLN A 14 3.64 1.60 -12.99
C GLN A 14 3.97 1.94 -14.45
N GLU A 15 3.22 2.85 -15.07
CA GLU A 15 3.46 3.22 -16.46
C GLU A 15 4.73 4.06 -16.64
N PHE A 16 5.03 4.96 -15.70
CA PHE A 16 6.24 5.77 -15.77
C PHE A 16 7.51 4.94 -15.56
N GLU A 17 7.48 3.97 -14.65
CA GLU A 17 8.58 3.02 -14.45
C GLU A 17 8.82 2.17 -15.70
N LYS A 18 7.77 1.64 -16.33
CA LYS A 18 7.87 0.88 -17.58
C LYS A 18 8.46 1.68 -18.73
N LEU A 19 8.13 2.96 -18.80
CA LEU A 19 8.59 3.86 -19.86
C LEU A 19 9.92 4.56 -19.53
N GLY A 20 10.50 4.34 -18.34
CA GLY A 20 11.71 4.99 -17.89
C GLY A 20 11.56 6.51 -17.70
N ILE A 21 10.33 6.99 -17.47
CA ILE A 21 10.04 8.41 -17.24
C ILE A 21 10.36 8.75 -15.79
N ARG A 22 11.24 9.73 -15.59
CA ARG A 22 11.55 10.22 -14.25
C ARG A 22 10.36 11.03 -13.71
N TYR A 23 9.89 10.67 -12.54
CA TYR A 23 8.79 11.35 -11.87
C TYR A 23 9.09 11.65 -10.41
N PHE A 24 8.38 12.60 -9.86
CA PHE A 24 8.29 12.88 -8.44
C PHE A 24 6.84 12.77 -8.02
N LEU A 25 6.60 11.96 -6.99
CA LEU A 25 5.28 11.78 -6.41
C LEU A 25 5.17 12.67 -5.18
N ASP A 26 4.34 13.73 -5.29
CA ASP A 26 3.99 14.59 -4.16
C ASP A 26 2.82 13.97 -3.40
N SER A 27 3.02 12.77 -2.88
CA SER A 27 2.04 12.11 -2.00
C SER A 27 2.48 12.22 -0.56
N THR A 28 1.51 12.29 0.33
CA THR A 28 1.74 12.08 1.75
C THR A 28 1.43 10.64 2.07
N LYS A 29 2.42 9.92 2.57
CA LYS A 29 2.21 8.57 3.06
C LYS A 29 2.01 8.60 4.56
N SER A 30 1.04 7.85 5.05
CA SER A 30 0.92 7.60 6.48
C SER A 30 2.17 6.86 6.98
N ILE A 31 2.69 7.29 8.11
CA ILE A 31 3.78 6.60 8.82
C ILE A 31 3.37 5.14 9.11
N GLY A 32 2.10 4.88 9.36
CA GLY A 32 1.58 3.56 9.69
C GLY A 32 1.84 2.44 8.67
N ALA A 33 2.07 2.80 7.41
CA ALA A 33 2.42 1.83 6.36
C ALA A 33 3.93 1.50 6.28
N ASN A 34 4.76 2.12 7.13
CA ASN A 34 6.20 1.92 7.10
C ASN A 34 6.63 0.74 7.98
N ALA A 35 7.76 0.11 7.62
CA ALA A 35 8.30 -1.04 8.35
C ALA A 35 8.56 -0.78 9.84
N MET A 36 8.96 0.44 10.24
CA MET A 36 9.18 0.79 11.65
C MET A 36 7.87 0.84 12.43
N ALA A 37 6.85 1.47 11.86
CA ALA A 37 5.52 1.51 12.48
C ALA A 37 4.93 0.10 12.62
N GLU A 38 5.00 -0.71 11.54
CA GLU A 38 4.51 -2.11 11.59
C GLU A 38 5.27 -2.93 12.63
N TYR A 39 6.59 -2.76 12.77
CA TYR A 39 7.39 -3.44 13.77
C TYR A 39 6.96 -3.10 15.20
N LEU A 40 6.74 -1.81 15.49
CA LEU A 40 6.27 -1.36 16.80
C LEU A 40 4.85 -1.83 17.09
N LEU A 41 3.92 -1.68 16.14
CA LEU A 41 2.53 -2.10 16.30
C LEU A 41 2.41 -3.62 16.44
N ALA A 42 3.21 -4.39 15.70
CA ALA A 42 3.24 -5.84 15.83
C ALA A 42 3.80 -6.28 17.19
N PHE A 43 4.85 -5.61 17.70
CA PHE A 43 5.38 -5.85 19.05
C PHE A 43 4.33 -5.52 20.12
N ILE A 44 3.65 -4.38 20.03
CA ILE A 44 2.58 -3.98 20.94
C ILE A 44 1.48 -5.03 20.97
N HIS A 45 1.00 -5.43 19.79
CA HIS A 45 -0.05 -6.44 19.68
C HIS A 45 0.39 -7.78 20.27
N MET A 46 1.61 -8.22 20.00
CA MET A 46 2.19 -9.42 20.59
C MET A 46 2.25 -9.36 22.13
N ALA A 47 2.67 -8.21 22.68
CA ALA A 47 2.71 -8.00 24.13
C ALA A 47 1.32 -8.03 24.77
N GLN A 48 0.31 -7.43 24.13
CA GLN A 48 -1.08 -7.42 24.59
C GLN A 48 -1.73 -8.81 24.51
N GLN A 49 -1.47 -9.59 23.46
CA GLN A 49 -1.97 -10.95 23.25
C GLN A 49 -1.15 -12.03 23.99
N ARG A 50 -0.20 -11.61 24.85
CA ARG A 50 0.62 -12.50 25.68
C ARG A 50 1.39 -13.56 24.88
N LEU A 51 1.93 -13.16 23.71
CA LEU A 51 2.70 -14.02 22.82
C LEU A 51 1.88 -15.25 22.35
N ASP A 52 0.66 -15.03 21.87
CA ASP A 52 -0.06 -16.05 21.15
C ASP A 52 0.59 -16.35 19.79
N TYR A 53 0.15 -17.37 19.10
CA TYR A 53 0.73 -17.82 17.85
C TYR A 53 0.68 -16.72 16.76
N GLU A 54 -0.51 -16.14 16.54
CA GLU A 54 -0.72 -15.18 15.45
C GLU A 54 0.07 -13.91 15.64
N SER A 55 0.01 -13.32 16.85
CA SER A 55 0.72 -12.08 17.14
C SER A 55 2.24 -12.25 17.16
N THR A 56 2.75 -13.38 17.67
CA THR A 56 4.17 -13.68 17.67
C THR A 56 4.73 -13.80 16.26
N PHE A 57 4.06 -14.56 15.38
CA PHE A 57 4.54 -14.72 14.00
C PHE A 57 4.23 -13.52 13.11
N ARG A 58 3.23 -12.70 13.43
CA ARG A 58 3.10 -11.38 12.83
C ARG A 58 4.33 -10.52 13.12
N PHE A 59 4.78 -10.45 14.38
CA PHE A 59 5.98 -9.71 14.75
C PHE A 59 7.23 -10.26 14.07
N LEU A 60 7.43 -11.58 14.07
CA LEU A 60 8.60 -12.23 13.47
C LEU A 60 8.64 -12.15 11.93
N ARG A 61 7.52 -11.87 11.29
CA ARG A 61 7.44 -11.68 9.83
C ARG A 61 7.57 -10.23 9.38
N CYS A 62 7.66 -9.27 10.32
CA CYS A 62 7.94 -7.88 9.98
C CYS A 62 9.31 -7.74 9.30
N ALA A 63 9.45 -6.74 8.44
CA ALA A 63 10.70 -6.48 7.72
C ALA A 63 11.90 -6.18 8.65
N LEU A 64 11.63 -5.69 9.88
CA LEU A 64 12.62 -5.41 10.91
C LEU A 64 12.72 -6.53 11.97
N SER A 65 12.25 -7.72 11.68
CA SER A 65 12.33 -8.88 12.55
C SER A 65 13.78 -9.18 12.97
N PRO A 66 14.01 -9.67 14.20
CA PRO A 66 15.34 -10.13 14.62
C PRO A 66 15.80 -11.40 13.89
N LEU A 67 14.87 -12.14 13.26
CA LEU A 67 15.11 -13.36 12.52
C LEU A 67 14.95 -13.15 11.01
N THR A 68 15.67 -13.94 10.21
CA THR A 68 15.40 -14.03 8.77
C THR A 68 14.08 -14.77 8.51
N ARG A 69 13.62 -14.75 7.27
CA ARG A 69 12.40 -15.45 6.89
C ARG A 69 12.51 -16.97 7.09
N GLU A 70 13.63 -17.54 6.66
CA GLU A 70 13.91 -18.99 6.79
C GLU A 70 14.00 -19.41 8.26
N GLN A 71 14.64 -18.60 9.10
CA GLN A 71 14.73 -18.83 10.54
C GLN A 71 13.35 -18.74 11.21
N THR A 72 12.53 -17.77 10.78
CA THR A 72 11.15 -17.61 11.25
C THR A 72 10.30 -18.82 10.86
N ASP A 73 10.40 -19.31 9.63
CA ASP A 73 9.65 -20.46 9.14
C ASP A 73 10.05 -21.74 9.89
N CYS A 74 11.36 -21.94 10.15
CA CYS A 74 11.85 -23.06 10.97
C CYS A 74 11.29 -23.02 12.40
N MET A 75 11.35 -21.84 13.03
CA MET A 75 10.83 -21.65 14.39
C MET A 75 9.31 -21.84 14.43
N GLU A 76 8.59 -21.38 13.41
CA GLU A 76 7.14 -21.55 13.30
C GLU A 76 6.72 -23.00 13.20
N ASN A 77 7.40 -23.78 12.34
CA ASN A 77 7.14 -25.19 12.20
C ASN A 77 7.33 -25.95 13.54
N TYR A 78 8.33 -25.56 14.31
CA TYR A 78 8.52 -26.10 15.65
C TYR A 78 7.36 -25.74 16.59
N VAL A 79 6.99 -24.46 16.63
CA VAL A 79 5.92 -23.94 17.48
C VAL A 79 4.57 -24.58 17.15
N ILE A 80 4.26 -24.79 15.87
CA ILE A 80 3.05 -25.50 15.44
C ILE A 80 3.08 -26.95 15.92
N ALA A 81 4.20 -27.65 15.71
CA ALA A 81 4.34 -29.05 16.06
C ALA A 81 4.24 -29.30 17.58
N ARG A 82 4.70 -28.35 18.39
CA ARG A 82 4.78 -28.47 19.86
C ARG A 82 3.72 -27.68 20.61
N GLY A 83 2.97 -26.78 19.94
CA GLY A 83 1.93 -25.96 20.56
C GLY A 83 2.49 -24.94 21.57
N CYS A 84 3.71 -24.41 21.36
CA CYS A 84 4.33 -23.44 22.26
C CYS A 84 3.55 -22.14 22.28
N ARG A 85 3.22 -21.63 23.49
CA ARG A 85 2.49 -20.38 23.68
C ARG A 85 2.96 -19.66 24.93
N GLY A 86 2.99 -18.33 24.86
CA GLY A 86 3.32 -17.45 25.97
C GLY A 86 4.82 -17.42 26.30
N MET A 87 5.23 -16.36 27.00
CA MET A 87 6.64 -16.06 27.28
C MET A 87 7.39 -17.21 27.98
N ALA A 88 6.74 -17.92 28.91
CA ALA A 88 7.36 -19.02 29.62
C ALA A 88 7.82 -20.16 28.69
N ALA A 89 7.00 -20.51 27.68
CA ALA A 89 7.34 -21.54 26.70
C ALA A 89 8.50 -21.12 25.79
N TYR A 90 8.65 -19.83 25.51
CA TYR A 90 9.78 -19.32 24.72
C TYR A 90 11.05 -19.13 25.57
N GLN A 91 10.95 -18.85 26.86
CA GLN A 91 12.11 -18.73 27.75
C GLN A 91 12.77 -20.06 28.05
N SER A 92 12.01 -21.14 28.17
CA SER A 92 12.53 -22.47 28.43
C SER A 92 13.26 -23.03 27.20
N GLU A 93 14.31 -23.79 27.41
CA GLU A 93 14.97 -24.50 26.34
C GLU A 93 14.03 -25.60 25.77
N TRP A 94 14.01 -25.74 24.46
CA TRP A 94 13.21 -26.73 23.81
C TRP A 94 14.00 -28.02 23.68
N GLU A 95 13.48 -29.09 24.31
CA GLU A 95 14.17 -30.37 24.47
C GLU A 95 13.73 -31.44 23.46
N TYR A 96 12.56 -31.25 22.86
CA TYR A 96 11.94 -32.28 22.05
C TYR A 96 12.19 -32.07 20.57
N ALA A 97 12.80 -33.06 19.92
CA ALA A 97 13.03 -33.03 18.48
C ALA A 97 11.71 -33.04 17.68
N VAL A 98 11.71 -32.34 16.55
CA VAL A 98 10.66 -32.35 15.54
C VAL A 98 11.28 -32.83 14.24
N SER A 99 10.63 -33.78 13.54
CA SER A 99 11.12 -34.31 12.30
C SER A 99 11.39 -33.23 11.25
N GLY A 100 12.58 -33.22 10.66
CA GLY A 100 12.98 -32.26 9.65
C GLY A 100 13.51 -30.93 10.18
N LEU A 101 13.63 -30.75 11.50
CA LEU A 101 14.18 -29.55 12.12
C LEU A 101 15.42 -29.90 12.98
N ASP A 102 16.45 -29.06 12.88
CA ASP A 102 17.60 -29.14 13.81
C ASP A 102 17.23 -28.42 15.11
N LEU A 103 17.24 -29.16 16.23
CA LEU A 103 16.86 -28.67 17.53
C LEU A 103 17.80 -27.58 18.06
N LEU A 104 19.09 -27.66 17.72
CA LEU A 104 20.08 -26.66 18.16
C LEU A 104 19.84 -25.33 17.44
N GLU A 105 19.63 -25.37 16.13
CA GLU A 105 19.32 -24.17 15.34
C GLU A 105 18.01 -23.51 15.79
N VAL A 106 16.94 -24.28 15.97
CA VAL A 106 15.66 -23.75 16.42
C VAL A 106 15.76 -23.11 17.81
N ASN A 107 16.56 -23.70 18.72
CA ASN A 107 16.85 -23.11 20.02
C ASN A 107 17.68 -21.82 19.91
N GLU A 108 18.57 -21.72 18.93
CA GLU A 108 19.29 -20.48 18.67
C GLU A 108 18.33 -19.37 18.19
N TYR A 109 17.44 -19.66 17.25
CA TYR A 109 16.43 -18.72 16.78
C TYR A 109 15.51 -18.27 17.91
N ARG A 110 15.07 -19.20 18.75
CA ARG A 110 14.31 -18.90 19.96
C ARG A 110 15.06 -17.94 20.88
N ARG A 111 16.37 -18.19 21.12
CA ARG A 111 17.19 -17.31 21.97
C ARG A 111 17.33 -15.91 21.40
N ILE A 112 17.57 -15.76 20.11
CA ILE A 112 17.60 -14.47 19.39
C ILE A 112 16.28 -13.73 19.59
N PHE A 113 15.17 -14.41 19.36
CA PHE A 113 13.82 -13.83 19.56
C PHE A 113 13.62 -13.39 21.00
N VAL A 114 13.82 -14.27 21.97
CA VAL A 114 13.63 -13.95 23.40
C VAL A 114 14.50 -12.78 23.83
N ASN A 115 15.77 -12.75 23.45
CA ASN A 115 16.69 -11.70 23.79
C ASN A 115 16.26 -10.33 23.22
N SER A 116 15.61 -10.33 22.06
CA SER A 116 15.12 -9.09 21.44
C SER A 116 13.95 -8.45 22.18
N ILE A 117 13.15 -9.22 22.94
CA ILE A 117 11.89 -8.75 23.54
C ILE A 117 11.84 -8.81 25.08
N ALA A 118 12.63 -9.70 25.72
CA ALA A 118 12.44 -10.06 27.13
C ALA A 118 12.56 -8.86 28.08
N GLU A 119 13.54 -8.03 27.91
CA GLU A 119 13.79 -6.86 28.78
C GLU A 119 12.65 -5.84 28.65
N THR A 120 12.24 -5.55 27.43
CA THR A 120 11.12 -4.63 27.15
C THR A 120 9.80 -5.16 27.74
N LEU A 121 9.50 -6.45 27.55
CA LEU A 121 8.32 -7.07 28.16
C LEU A 121 8.38 -7.05 29.68
N GLN A 122 9.56 -7.18 30.29
CA GLN A 122 9.74 -7.07 31.73
C GLN A 122 9.51 -5.62 32.18
N ALA A 123 10.05 -4.64 31.47
CA ALA A 123 9.87 -3.22 31.75
C ALA A 123 8.41 -2.76 31.63
N LEU A 124 7.65 -3.35 30.70
CA LEU A 124 6.22 -3.07 30.53
C LEU A 124 5.33 -3.64 31.67
N LYS A 125 5.84 -4.56 32.48
CA LYS A 125 5.12 -5.04 33.67
C LYS A 125 5.04 -3.95 34.74
N GLY A 126 4.06 -4.03 35.64
CA GLY A 126 3.96 -3.17 36.81
C GLY A 126 2.83 -2.14 36.80
N GLY A 127 1.90 -2.24 35.86
CA GLY A 127 0.66 -1.43 35.90
C GLY A 127 0.81 -0.07 35.22
N LYS A 128 0.38 1.00 35.89
CA LYS A 128 0.42 2.36 35.36
C LYS A 128 1.84 2.94 35.44
N LYS A 129 2.23 3.70 34.41
CA LYS A 129 3.50 4.45 34.31
C LYS A 129 3.22 5.80 33.71
N SER A 130 4.18 6.72 33.80
CA SER A 130 4.10 7.98 33.06
C SER A 130 4.26 7.74 31.54
N VAL A 131 3.73 8.65 30.74
CA VAL A 131 3.93 8.62 29.29
C VAL A 131 5.43 8.66 28.94
N ARG A 132 6.22 9.42 29.71
CA ARG A 132 7.68 9.48 29.59
C ARG A 132 8.32 8.10 29.79
N GLU A 133 7.98 7.40 30.88
CA GLU A 133 8.55 6.08 31.16
C GLU A 133 8.19 5.05 30.06
N PHE A 134 6.96 5.05 29.56
CA PHE A 134 6.61 4.19 28.43
C PHE A 134 7.39 4.54 27.17
N THR A 135 7.54 5.83 26.85
CA THR A 135 8.29 6.30 25.69
C THR A 135 9.76 5.87 25.80
N GLU A 136 10.39 6.01 26.96
CA GLU A 136 11.77 5.55 27.20
C GLU A 136 11.92 4.03 27.03
N ILE A 137 10.92 3.24 27.45
CA ILE A 137 10.91 1.78 27.25
C ILE A 137 10.87 1.45 25.75
N PHE A 138 10.02 2.12 24.95
CA PHE A 138 9.92 1.88 23.51
C PHE A 138 11.14 2.40 22.75
N TYR A 139 11.71 3.53 23.17
CA TYR A 139 12.96 4.04 22.61
C TYR A 139 14.09 3.03 22.83
N GLY A 140 14.27 2.56 24.09
CA GLY A 140 15.25 1.53 24.42
C GLY A 140 15.05 0.22 23.65
N PHE A 141 13.81 -0.17 23.37
CA PHE A 141 13.50 -1.33 22.54
C PHE A 141 14.00 -1.17 21.10
N VAL A 142 13.77 0.00 20.51
CA VAL A 142 14.22 0.31 19.15
C VAL A 142 15.74 0.39 19.05
N GLU A 143 16.39 1.04 20.03
CA GLU A 143 17.84 1.17 20.11
C GLU A 143 18.52 -0.19 20.29
N LYS A 144 18.08 -0.98 21.29
CA LYS A 144 18.62 -2.31 21.57
C LYS A 144 18.57 -3.26 20.36
N ASN A 145 17.52 -3.17 19.57
CA ASN A 145 17.33 -4.02 18.39
C ASN A 145 18.02 -3.47 17.12
N GLY A 146 18.76 -2.36 17.21
CA GLY A 146 19.50 -1.77 16.08
C GLY A 146 18.59 -1.37 14.92
N ILE A 147 17.39 -0.85 15.21
CA ILE A 147 16.39 -0.56 14.19
C ILE A 147 16.85 0.56 13.25
N TYR A 148 17.58 1.54 13.77
CA TYR A 148 18.13 2.63 12.96
C TYR A 148 19.08 2.11 11.87
N GLU A 149 20.03 1.25 12.25
CA GLU A 149 21.02 0.66 11.33
C GLU A 149 20.35 -0.21 10.28
N ARG A 150 19.32 -0.97 10.67
CA ARG A 150 18.54 -1.79 9.73
C ARG A 150 17.76 -0.94 8.74
N LEU A 151 17.16 0.16 9.19
CA LEU A 151 16.44 1.10 8.31
C LEU A 151 17.41 1.77 7.32
N LEU A 152 18.62 2.13 7.75
CA LEU A 152 19.65 2.67 6.87
C LEU A 152 20.08 1.64 5.81
N ALA A 153 20.37 0.41 6.21
CA ALA A 153 20.71 -0.66 5.28
C ALA A 153 19.60 -0.94 4.26
N MET A 154 18.32 -0.91 4.69
CA MET A 154 17.19 -1.03 3.78
C MET A 154 17.10 0.16 2.81
N SER A 155 17.36 1.38 3.30
CA SER A 155 17.41 2.58 2.46
C SER A 155 18.49 2.46 1.38
N GLU A 156 19.70 2.03 1.72
CA GLU A 156 20.79 1.80 0.76
C GLU A 156 20.43 0.73 -0.29
N ASN A 157 19.79 -0.36 0.12
CA ASN A 157 19.33 -1.39 -0.81
C ASN A 157 18.30 -0.82 -1.80
N PHE A 158 17.34 0.00 -1.33
CA PHE A 158 16.39 0.66 -2.22
C PHE A 158 17.06 1.69 -3.15
N GLU A 159 18.10 2.41 -2.69
CA GLU A 159 18.90 3.29 -3.56
C GLU A 159 19.58 2.50 -4.68
N ASN A 160 20.21 1.38 -4.35
CA ASN A 160 20.86 0.49 -5.32
C ASN A 160 19.89 -0.11 -6.34
N ASP A 161 18.66 -0.41 -5.90
CA ASP A 161 17.55 -0.86 -6.77
C ASP A 161 16.93 0.27 -7.60
N GLY A 162 17.37 1.53 -7.43
CA GLY A 162 16.80 2.70 -8.10
C GLY A 162 15.47 3.19 -7.52
N LYS A 163 15.01 2.65 -6.39
CA LYS A 163 13.75 2.99 -5.72
C LYS A 163 13.94 4.19 -4.77
N LEU A 164 14.33 5.33 -5.32
CA LEU A 164 14.77 6.50 -4.55
C LEU A 164 13.71 7.07 -3.57
N ILE A 165 12.42 6.90 -3.88
CA ILE A 165 11.32 7.36 -3.01
C ILE A 165 11.29 6.53 -1.74
N LEU A 166 11.31 5.19 -1.87
CA LEU A 166 11.36 4.28 -0.74
C LEU A 166 12.64 4.48 0.10
N ALA A 167 13.78 4.64 -0.55
CA ALA A 167 15.04 4.90 0.14
C ALA A 167 14.94 6.12 1.07
N ARG A 168 14.37 7.22 0.61
CA ARG A 168 14.17 8.43 1.42
C ARG A 168 13.15 8.24 2.53
N GLU A 169 12.07 7.53 2.26
CA GLU A 169 11.07 7.18 3.26
C GLU A 169 11.73 6.45 4.43
N TYR A 170 12.51 5.39 4.15
CA TYR A 170 13.20 4.61 5.16
C TYR A 170 14.28 5.41 5.91
N LYS A 171 14.93 6.35 5.27
CA LYS A 171 15.92 7.26 5.89
C LYS A 171 15.28 8.30 6.82
N SER A 172 14.04 8.70 6.55
CA SER A 172 13.36 9.75 7.31
C SER A 172 12.49 9.23 8.46
N ILE A 173 11.98 7.99 8.37
CA ILE A 173 10.97 7.45 9.30
C ILE A 173 11.45 7.42 10.75
N TYR A 174 12.71 7.07 11.00
CA TYR A 174 13.26 7.03 12.35
C TYR A 174 13.15 8.38 13.03
N ARG A 175 13.58 9.45 12.35
CA ARG A 175 13.50 10.82 12.87
C ARG A 175 12.06 11.27 13.12
N LEU A 176 11.13 10.87 12.27
CA LEU A 176 9.70 11.19 12.43
C LEU A 176 9.12 10.48 13.66
N MET A 177 9.51 9.23 13.89
CA MET A 177 9.07 8.50 15.08
C MET A 177 9.65 9.10 16.37
N ILE A 178 10.93 9.50 16.35
CA ILE A 178 11.54 10.21 17.48
C ILE A 178 10.79 11.52 17.75
N HIS A 179 10.48 12.29 16.71
CA HIS A 179 9.73 13.54 16.87
C HIS A 179 8.34 13.30 17.48
N LEU A 180 7.63 12.28 17.05
CA LEU A 180 6.34 11.88 17.64
C LEU A 180 6.49 11.55 19.14
N TRP A 181 7.52 10.84 19.52
CA TRP A 181 7.79 10.53 20.92
C TRP A 181 8.20 11.76 21.73
N ASP A 182 8.99 12.68 21.15
CA ASP A 182 9.34 13.95 21.79
C ASP A 182 8.07 14.79 22.06
N GLU A 183 7.16 14.88 21.10
CA GLU A 183 5.85 15.55 21.28
C GLU A 183 5.02 14.89 22.40
N PHE A 184 5.00 13.57 22.47
CA PHE A 184 4.30 12.87 23.55
C PHE A 184 4.87 13.20 24.92
N VAL A 185 6.20 13.25 25.03
CA VAL A 185 6.89 13.59 26.29
C VAL A 185 6.71 15.06 26.64
N GLU A 186 6.72 15.96 25.67
CA GLU A 186 6.54 17.39 25.89
C GLU A 186 5.10 17.71 26.35
N LEU A 187 4.10 17.10 25.71
CA LEU A 187 2.69 17.44 25.95
C LEU A 187 2.08 16.64 27.12
N LEU A 188 2.45 15.40 27.30
CA LEU A 188 1.80 14.45 28.18
C LEU A 188 2.77 13.66 29.07
N GLY A 189 4.07 14.02 29.11
CA GLY A 189 5.13 13.22 29.70
C GLY A 189 4.90 12.80 31.15
N ASP A 190 4.27 13.65 31.96
CA ASP A 190 4.02 13.40 33.38
C ASP A 190 2.65 12.73 33.66
N GLU A 191 1.80 12.56 32.63
CA GLU A 191 0.52 11.88 32.75
C GLU A 191 0.72 10.38 33.03
N ILE A 192 -0.02 9.87 34.04
CA ILE A 192 0.05 8.47 34.47
C ILE A 192 -1.02 7.66 33.73
N VAL A 193 -0.59 6.79 32.86
CA VAL A 193 -1.46 6.01 31.97
C VAL A 193 -1.23 4.50 32.13
N THR A 194 -2.17 3.69 31.66
CA THR A 194 -1.99 2.24 31.51
C THR A 194 -1.25 1.95 30.19
N PHE A 195 -0.67 0.77 30.06
CA PHE A 195 -0.07 0.31 28.81
C PHE A 195 -1.04 0.38 27.63
N LYS A 196 -2.31 0.03 27.85
CA LYS A 196 -3.36 0.10 26.82
C LYS A 196 -3.63 1.54 26.37
N GLU A 197 -3.74 2.48 27.28
CA GLU A 197 -3.95 3.90 26.95
C GLU A 197 -2.77 4.47 26.18
N TYR A 198 -1.54 4.19 26.62
CA TYR A 198 -0.33 4.62 25.91
C TYR A 198 -0.28 4.05 24.47
N THR A 199 -0.59 2.77 24.30
CA THR A 199 -0.56 2.15 22.96
C THR A 199 -1.64 2.72 22.04
N GLN A 200 -2.82 3.05 22.55
CA GLN A 200 -3.85 3.75 21.77
C GLN A 200 -3.43 5.15 21.34
N MET A 201 -2.71 5.89 22.21
CA MET A 201 -2.13 7.19 21.86
C MET A 201 -1.07 7.04 20.78
N LEU A 202 -0.19 6.04 20.89
CA LEU A 202 0.86 5.78 19.92
C LEU A 202 0.28 5.34 18.57
N GLU A 203 -0.73 4.49 18.54
CA GLU A 203 -1.46 4.07 17.34
C GLU A 203 -2.11 5.29 16.66
N ALA A 204 -2.76 6.18 17.42
CA ALA A 204 -3.34 7.40 16.89
C ALA A 204 -2.27 8.32 16.31
N GLY A 205 -1.16 8.56 17.02
CA GLY A 205 -0.06 9.40 16.54
C GLY A 205 0.60 8.84 15.27
N ILE A 206 0.77 7.52 15.18
CA ILE A 206 1.28 6.86 13.98
C ILE A 206 0.29 6.98 12.80
N SER A 207 -1.00 6.86 13.03
CA SER A 207 -2.02 6.96 11.98
C SER A 207 -2.14 8.37 11.41
N GLU A 208 -2.01 9.39 12.24
CA GLU A 208 -2.05 10.80 11.87
C GLU A 208 -0.70 11.31 11.33
N GLY A 209 0.39 10.61 11.64
CA GLY A 209 1.72 10.97 11.17
C GLY A 209 1.84 10.89 9.65
N ILE A 210 2.32 11.98 9.03
CA ILE A 210 2.42 12.14 7.58
C ILE A 210 3.87 12.42 7.18
N VAL A 211 4.37 11.67 6.21
CA VAL A 211 5.66 11.93 5.56
C VAL A 211 5.43 12.72 4.29
N GLY A 212 5.93 13.95 4.24
CA GLY A 212 5.96 14.77 3.02
C GLY A 212 7.36 14.76 2.39
N PHE A 213 7.44 14.66 1.07
CA PHE A 213 8.70 14.64 0.33
C PHE A 213 8.91 15.95 -0.45
N ILE A 214 10.15 16.45 -0.45
CA ILE A 214 10.53 17.61 -1.26
C ILE A 214 11.16 17.12 -2.56
N PRO A 215 10.77 17.63 -3.76
CA PRO A 215 11.31 17.21 -5.04
C PRO A 215 12.82 17.49 -5.11
N PRO A 216 13.64 16.50 -5.47
CA PRO A 216 15.11 16.66 -5.47
C PRO A 216 15.69 17.30 -6.72
N THR A 217 14.99 17.30 -7.85
CA THR A 217 15.53 17.77 -9.13
C THR A 217 14.50 18.44 -10.04
N ALA A 218 14.95 19.39 -10.89
CA ALA A 218 14.09 20.17 -11.79
C ALA A 218 13.68 19.43 -13.10
N LYS A 219 14.10 18.18 -13.30
CA LYS A 219 13.88 17.44 -14.58
C LYS A 219 13.04 16.17 -14.34
N GLN A 220 11.87 16.32 -13.72
CA GLN A 220 10.98 15.22 -13.42
C GLN A 220 9.54 15.63 -13.68
N VAL A 221 8.70 14.66 -14.08
CA VAL A 221 7.25 14.85 -14.09
C VAL A 221 6.74 14.87 -12.66
N MET A 222 6.01 15.91 -12.28
CA MET A 222 5.42 16.02 -10.96
C MET A 222 4.03 15.41 -10.97
N ILE A 223 3.79 14.43 -10.10
CA ILE A 223 2.49 13.82 -9.83
C ILE A 223 2.06 14.29 -8.44
N GLY A 224 0.84 14.81 -8.31
CA GLY A 224 0.38 15.25 -7.00
C GLY A 224 -1.07 15.69 -6.97
N ASP A 225 -1.56 16.00 -5.77
CA ASP A 225 -2.91 16.49 -5.50
C ASP A 225 -3.08 17.98 -5.87
N VAL A 226 -4.27 18.35 -6.31
CA VAL A 226 -4.59 19.72 -6.72
C VAL A 226 -4.51 20.74 -5.58
N THR A 227 -4.77 20.30 -4.35
CA THR A 227 -4.82 21.19 -3.18
C THR A 227 -3.46 21.40 -2.54
N ARG A 228 -2.59 20.40 -2.63
CA ARG A 228 -1.30 20.37 -1.93
C ARG A 228 -0.11 20.74 -2.81
N SER A 229 -0.11 20.30 -4.07
CA SER A 229 1.07 20.42 -4.93
C SER A 229 1.37 21.88 -5.30
N ARG A 230 2.54 22.37 -4.85
CA ARG A 230 3.04 23.72 -5.20
C ARG A 230 3.70 23.70 -6.57
N LEU A 231 2.87 23.80 -7.59
CA LEU A 231 3.31 23.82 -8.97
C LEU A 231 4.05 25.15 -9.30
N LYS A 232 5.28 25.07 -9.78
CA LYS A 232 6.05 26.24 -10.27
C LYS A 232 6.62 25.94 -11.66
N ASN A 233 6.56 26.92 -12.56
CA ASN A 233 7.17 26.87 -13.90
C ASN A 233 6.76 25.64 -14.73
N ILE A 234 5.45 25.35 -14.78
CA ILE A 234 4.89 24.22 -15.50
C ILE A 234 4.52 24.66 -16.91
N LYS A 235 4.95 23.90 -17.90
CA LYS A 235 4.59 24.10 -19.30
C LYS A 235 3.24 23.45 -19.62
N VAL A 236 3.09 22.19 -19.27
CA VAL A 236 1.91 21.38 -19.56
C VAL A 236 1.36 20.80 -18.26
N LEU A 237 0.06 20.98 -18.06
CA LEU A 237 -0.67 20.40 -16.93
C LEU A 237 -1.62 19.30 -17.42
N PHE A 238 -1.43 18.07 -16.96
CA PHE A 238 -2.40 17.01 -17.08
C PHE A 238 -3.24 16.96 -15.80
N PHE A 239 -4.53 17.23 -15.92
CA PHE A 239 -5.45 17.15 -14.80
C PHE A 239 -6.35 15.91 -14.96
N LEU A 240 -6.05 14.86 -14.19
CA LEU A 240 -6.66 13.56 -14.34
C LEU A 240 -7.85 13.38 -13.40
N GLY A 241 -8.88 12.69 -13.87
CA GLY A 241 -10.02 12.35 -13.04
C GLY A 241 -10.94 13.52 -12.68
N VAL A 242 -11.17 14.43 -13.61
CA VAL A 242 -12.09 15.58 -13.43
C VAL A 242 -13.54 15.11 -13.46
N ASN A 243 -13.89 14.27 -12.48
CA ASN A 243 -15.22 13.68 -12.33
C ASN A 243 -16.02 14.36 -11.19
N ASP A 244 -17.34 14.25 -11.27
CA ASP A 244 -18.24 14.62 -10.20
C ASP A 244 -17.92 13.87 -8.90
N ASN A 245 -18.08 14.50 -7.73
CA ASN A 245 -17.67 14.02 -6.41
C ASN A 245 -16.15 13.88 -6.18
N CYS A 246 -15.32 14.01 -7.21
CA CYS A 246 -13.87 14.11 -7.08
C CYS A 246 -13.44 15.59 -7.13
N ILE A 247 -14.10 16.37 -7.98
CA ILE A 247 -13.88 17.81 -8.14
C ILE A 247 -15.24 18.51 -8.38
N PRO A 248 -15.71 19.28 -7.39
CA PRO A 248 -15.21 19.39 -6.01
C PRO A 248 -15.32 18.08 -5.26
N LYS A 249 -14.48 17.91 -4.24
CA LYS A 249 -14.57 16.73 -3.37
C LYS A 249 -15.96 16.68 -2.75
N ALA A 250 -16.55 15.49 -2.68
CA ALA A 250 -17.82 15.30 -1.98
C ALA A 250 -17.68 15.81 -0.54
N LYS A 251 -18.62 16.61 -0.09
CA LYS A 251 -18.67 17.06 1.30
C LYS A 251 -18.64 15.83 2.20
N GLY A 252 -17.75 15.83 3.19
CA GLY A 252 -17.72 14.80 4.23
C GLY A 252 -19.09 14.69 4.91
N ALA A 253 -19.36 13.54 5.54
CA ALA A 253 -20.56 13.39 6.36
C ALA A 253 -20.63 14.54 7.37
N PRO A 254 -21.83 15.07 7.68
CA PRO A 254 -21.98 16.12 8.68
C PRO A 254 -21.31 15.66 9.99
N GLY A 255 -20.41 16.50 10.51
CA GLY A 255 -19.74 16.24 11.79
C GLY A 255 -20.73 16.20 12.96
N LEU A 256 -20.20 16.05 14.18
CA LEU A 256 -21.02 16.08 15.40
C LEU A 256 -21.73 17.42 15.62
N LEU A 257 -21.20 18.50 15.03
CA LEU A 257 -21.76 19.84 15.13
C LEU A 257 -22.46 20.23 13.82
N THR A 258 -23.69 20.75 13.97
CA THR A 258 -24.41 21.36 12.86
C THR A 258 -23.81 22.74 12.51
N GLU A 259 -24.03 23.24 11.30
CA GLU A 259 -23.54 24.56 10.87
C GLU A 259 -24.03 25.69 11.81
N ARG A 260 -25.27 25.60 12.33
CA ARG A 260 -25.82 26.58 13.29
C ARG A 260 -25.10 26.54 14.64
N GLU A 261 -24.68 25.37 15.10
CA GLU A 261 -23.92 25.21 16.34
C GLU A 261 -22.50 25.77 16.14
N ARG A 262 -21.88 25.52 15.00
CA ARG A 262 -20.58 26.08 14.63
C ARG A 262 -20.60 27.60 14.62
N GLU A 263 -21.57 28.23 13.92
CA GLU A 263 -21.74 29.68 13.90
C GLU A 263 -21.92 30.29 15.31
N ARG A 264 -22.64 29.57 16.20
CA ARG A 264 -22.83 30.03 17.58
C ARG A 264 -21.53 30.01 18.37
N MET A 265 -20.74 28.89 18.23
CA MET A 265 -19.45 28.74 18.88
C MET A 265 -18.42 29.75 18.36
N GLU A 266 -18.39 30.03 17.06
CA GLU A 266 -17.53 31.07 16.47
C GLU A 266 -17.88 32.48 17.03
N LYS A 267 -19.17 32.80 17.21
CA LYS A 267 -19.62 34.08 17.84
C LYS A 267 -19.19 34.20 19.30
N GLU A 268 -19.02 33.07 19.98
CA GLU A 268 -18.50 33.01 21.36
C GLU A 268 -16.97 32.97 21.42
N GLY A 269 -16.27 33.10 20.26
CA GLY A 269 -14.82 33.21 20.19
C GLY A 269 -14.08 31.87 20.08
N VAL A 270 -14.78 30.75 19.85
CA VAL A 270 -14.17 29.45 19.63
C VAL A 270 -13.72 29.36 18.18
N THR A 271 -12.43 29.16 17.97
CA THR A 271 -11.87 28.93 16.61
C THR A 271 -12.14 27.48 16.19
N LEU A 272 -12.93 27.28 15.15
CA LEU A 272 -13.24 25.99 14.57
C LEU A 272 -12.53 25.81 13.22
N ALA A 273 -12.41 24.56 12.77
CA ALA A 273 -11.98 24.26 11.41
C ALA A 273 -12.90 24.96 10.37
N PRO A 274 -12.45 25.23 9.14
CA PRO A 274 -13.27 25.86 8.12
C PRO A 274 -14.63 25.19 7.96
N ASP A 275 -15.68 26.00 7.77
CA ASP A 275 -17.02 25.52 7.45
C ASP A 275 -17.07 25.02 5.98
N ALA A 276 -18.16 24.34 5.62
CA ALA A 276 -18.34 23.79 4.27
C ALA A 276 -18.32 24.87 3.16
N GLU A 277 -18.68 26.12 3.48
CA GLU A 277 -18.65 27.25 2.54
C GLU A 277 -17.19 27.68 2.33
N LYS A 278 -16.44 27.91 3.39
CA LYS A 278 -15.01 28.26 3.33
C LYS A 278 -14.19 27.17 2.65
N GLU A 279 -14.48 25.89 2.94
CA GLU A 279 -13.83 24.76 2.24
C GLU A 279 -14.11 24.78 0.75
N SER A 280 -15.34 25.04 0.33
CA SER A 280 -15.71 25.15 -1.09
C SER A 280 -14.99 26.31 -1.79
N TYR A 281 -14.84 27.46 -1.13
CA TYR A 281 -14.06 28.58 -1.68
C TYR A 281 -12.59 28.26 -1.78
N ASN A 282 -12.02 27.61 -0.78
CA ASN A 282 -10.62 27.17 -0.81
C ASN A 282 -10.37 26.19 -1.96
N GLU A 283 -11.27 25.24 -2.17
CA GLU A 283 -11.16 24.29 -3.27
C GLU A 283 -11.23 25.00 -4.64
N GLN A 284 -12.17 25.91 -4.83
CA GLN A 284 -12.24 26.72 -6.05
C GLN A 284 -10.96 27.53 -6.28
N PHE A 285 -10.38 28.06 -5.21
CA PHE A 285 -9.12 28.80 -5.28
C PHE A 285 -7.95 27.88 -5.69
N TYR A 286 -7.85 26.68 -5.14
CA TYR A 286 -6.83 25.71 -5.54
C TYR A 286 -6.99 25.26 -6.99
N LEU A 287 -8.22 25.04 -7.46
CA LEU A 287 -8.52 24.75 -8.86
C LEU A 287 -8.07 25.90 -9.78
N TYR A 288 -8.39 27.12 -9.41
CA TYR A 288 -7.93 28.32 -10.14
C TYR A 288 -6.40 28.37 -10.20
N LEU A 289 -5.73 28.19 -9.06
CA LEU A 289 -4.27 28.18 -9.01
C LEU A 289 -3.68 27.06 -9.89
N ALA A 290 -4.22 25.85 -9.87
CA ALA A 290 -3.75 24.75 -10.68
C ALA A 290 -3.90 25.04 -12.18
N LEU A 291 -5.09 25.46 -12.61
CA LEU A 291 -5.40 25.70 -14.04
C LEU A 291 -4.64 26.88 -14.63
N THR A 292 -4.28 27.88 -13.82
CA THR A 292 -3.57 29.09 -14.29
C THR A 292 -2.04 28.97 -14.24
N LYS A 293 -1.49 27.87 -13.70
CA LYS A 293 -0.02 27.68 -13.57
C LYS A 293 0.66 27.18 -14.84
N ALA A 294 -0.05 26.53 -15.73
CA ALA A 294 0.51 26.03 -16.97
C ALA A 294 0.69 27.18 -17.97
N SER A 295 1.90 27.29 -18.56
CA SER A 295 2.24 28.35 -19.52
C SER A 295 1.89 28.02 -20.96
N GLU A 296 1.77 26.74 -21.31
CA GLU A 296 1.58 26.31 -22.70
C GLU A 296 0.26 25.56 -22.90
N GLN A 297 -0.05 24.55 -22.06
CA GLN A 297 -1.21 23.67 -22.27
C GLN A 297 -1.80 23.13 -20.98
N VAL A 298 -3.11 23.01 -20.94
CA VAL A 298 -3.89 22.31 -19.89
C VAL A 298 -4.71 21.22 -20.55
N ILE A 299 -4.57 19.99 -20.07
CA ILE A 299 -5.29 18.80 -20.54
C ILE A 299 -6.13 18.30 -19.40
N LEU A 300 -7.47 18.33 -19.56
CA LEU A 300 -8.43 17.83 -18.58
C LEU A 300 -8.95 16.47 -19.03
N THR A 301 -8.89 15.48 -18.16
CA THR A 301 -9.43 14.14 -18.45
C THR A 301 -10.47 13.73 -17.42
N TYR A 302 -11.48 13.01 -17.84
CA TYR A 302 -12.45 12.37 -16.97
C TYR A 302 -12.83 10.98 -17.49
N SER A 303 -13.21 10.08 -16.61
CA SER A 303 -13.69 8.76 -16.98
C SER A 303 -15.22 8.72 -16.99
N VAL A 304 -15.80 7.94 -17.91
CA VAL A 304 -17.25 7.74 -18.00
C VAL A 304 -17.74 6.53 -17.22
N MET A 305 -16.80 5.64 -16.81
CA MET A 305 -17.08 4.45 -16.00
C MET A 305 -15.98 4.18 -14.98
N THR A 306 -16.34 3.49 -13.91
CA THR A 306 -15.37 2.91 -12.95
C THR A 306 -14.80 1.61 -13.49
N SER A 307 -13.73 1.07 -12.86
CA SER A 307 -13.20 -0.27 -13.15
C SER A 307 -14.24 -1.40 -12.94
N LYS A 308 -15.29 -1.14 -12.17
CA LYS A 308 -16.41 -2.08 -11.93
C LYS A 308 -17.57 -1.93 -12.92
N GLY A 309 -17.45 -1.02 -13.90
CA GLY A 309 -18.50 -0.76 -14.90
C GLY A 309 -19.60 0.21 -14.44
N GLU A 310 -19.47 0.85 -13.29
CA GLU A 310 -20.42 1.85 -12.82
C GLU A 310 -20.23 3.18 -13.56
N SER A 311 -21.32 3.84 -13.93
CA SER A 311 -21.27 5.11 -14.66
C SER A 311 -20.70 6.24 -13.80
N LYS A 312 -19.73 7.00 -14.33
CA LYS A 312 -19.21 8.24 -13.76
C LYS A 312 -19.66 9.45 -14.58
N ARG A 313 -19.91 10.57 -13.89
CA ARG A 313 -20.24 11.84 -14.54
C ARG A 313 -19.03 12.77 -14.56
N PRO A 314 -18.88 13.59 -15.60
CA PRO A 314 -17.87 14.65 -15.59
C PRO A 314 -18.22 15.72 -14.54
N SER A 315 -17.19 16.36 -13.97
CA SER A 315 -17.34 17.49 -13.09
C SER A 315 -18.01 18.67 -13.79
N TYR A 316 -18.71 19.51 -13.02
CA TYR A 316 -19.24 20.79 -13.52
C TYR A 316 -18.13 21.70 -14.09
N LEU A 317 -16.88 21.51 -13.66
CA LEU A 317 -15.73 22.25 -14.15
C LEU A 317 -15.57 22.11 -15.67
N ILE A 318 -15.83 20.93 -16.22
CA ILE A 318 -15.78 20.69 -17.68
C ILE A 318 -16.75 21.61 -18.42
N ASN A 319 -17.98 21.78 -17.90
CA ASN A 319 -18.97 22.68 -18.50
C ASN A 319 -18.56 24.16 -18.37
N ARG A 320 -17.98 24.58 -17.23
CA ARG A 320 -17.46 25.93 -17.05
C ARG A 320 -16.32 26.23 -18.03
N VAL A 321 -15.39 25.31 -18.20
CA VAL A 321 -14.29 25.47 -19.18
C VAL A 321 -14.85 25.59 -20.59
N LYS A 322 -15.86 24.80 -20.98
CA LYS A 322 -16.53 24.93 -22.29
C LYS A 322 -17.25 26.28 -22.48
N GLN A 323 -17.79 26.86 -21.42
CA GLN A 323 -18.39 28.21 -21.49
C GLN A 323 -17.33 29.28 -21.78
N VAL A 324 -16.15 29.15 -21.18
CA VAL A 324 -15.03 30.07 -21.41
C VAL A 324 -14.41 29.86 -22.78
N PHE A 325 -14.35 28.59 -23.23
CA PHE A 325 -13.76 28.19 -24.51
C PHE A 325 -14.78 27.44 -25.39
N PRO A 326 -15.71 28.16 -26.05
CA PRO A 326 -16.81 27.54 -26.80
C PRO A 326 -16.40 26.65 -27.96
N LYS A 327 -15.18 26.83 -28.47
CA LYS A 327 -14.61 26.02 -29.56
C LYS A 327 -13.94 24.72 -29.09
N LEU A 328 -13.90 24.50 -27.76
CA LEU A 328 -13.29 23.31 -27.19
C LEU A 328 -14.15 22.07 -27.50
N VAL A 329 -13.53 21.09 -28.16
CA VAL A 329 -14.15 19.80 -28.44
C VAL A 329 -13.68 18.78 -27.40
N VAL A 330 -14.62 17.97 -26.92
CA VAL A 330 -14.29 16.83 -26.04
C VAL A 330 -13.97 15.64 -26.92
N GLU A 331 -12.75 15.20 -26.88
CA GLU A 331 -12.31 13.97 -27.55
C GLU A 331 -12.73 12.78 -26.67
N LYS A 332 -13.36 11.81 -27.27
CA LYS A 332 -13.63 10.51 -26.62
C LYS A 332 -12.49 9.59 -26.96
N GLU A 333 -11.77 9.19 -25.94
CA GLU A 333 -10.84 8.09 -26.07
C GLU A 333 -11.62 6.78 -25.96
N GLU A 334 -11.97 6.19 -27.07
CA GLU A 334 -12.46 4.82 -27.10
C GLU A 334 -11.30 3.90 -26.69
N MET A 335 -11.61 2.72 -26.10
CA MET A 335 -10.62 1.66 -25.88
C MET A 335 -10.18 1.13 -27.26
N ASP A 336 -9.59 2.01 -28.05
CA ASP A 336 -9.09 1.69 -29.36
C ASP A 336 -7.76 0.96 -29.19
N THR A 337 -7.76 -0.29 -29.59
CA THR A 337 -6.60 -1.17 -29.68
C THR A 337 -5.73 -0.80 -30.87
N SER A 338 -5.72 0.48 -31.25
CA SER A 338 -4.91 0.92 -32.38
C SER A 338 -3.41 0.74 -32.09
N TYR A 339 -2.73 0.30 -33.11
CA TYR A 339 -1.29 0.09 -33.16
C TYR A 339 -0.49 1.29 -32.64
N GLU A 340 -0.95 2.51 -32.88
CA GLU A 340 -0.29 3.76 -32.43
C GLU A 340 -0.20 3.89 -30.91
N LYS A 341 -1.04 3.18 -30.16
CA LYS A 341 -1.03 3.16 -28.69
C LYS A 341 -0.17 2.05 -28.09
N ILE A 342 0.43 1.19 -28.92
CA ILE A 342 1.32 0.11 -28.47
C ILE A 342 2.71 0.65 -28.24
N ILE A 343 2.91 1.26 -27.06
CA ILE A 343 4.20 1.77 -26.65
C ILE A 343 4.84 0.75 -25.69
N GLY A 344 5.96 0.15 -26.12
CA GLY A 344 6.75 -0.77 -25.28
C GLY A 344 6.32 -2.24 -25.35
N SER A 345 7.21 -3.10 -24.86
CA SER A 345 7.10 -4.56 -24.92
C SER A 345 5.85 -5.10 -24.23
N ASP A 346 5.51 -4.59 -23.06
CA ASP A 346 4.42 -5.18 -22.27
C ASP A 346 3.03 -4.85 -22.85
N LYS A 347 2.87 -3.68 -23.47
CA LYS A 347 1.63 -3.34 -24.19
C LYS A 347 1.45 -4.18 -25.45
N GLY A 348 2.53 -4.50 -26.14
CA GLY A 348 2.49 -5.44 -27.25
C GLY A 348 2.05 -6.85 -26.82
N LYS A 349 2.55 -7.35 -25.69
CA LYS A 349 2.09 -8.64 -25.12
C LYS A 349 0.60 -8.59 -24.73
N SER A 350 0.18 -7.51 -24.08
CA SER A 350 -1.22 -7.33 -23.67
C SER A 350 -2.14 -7.28 -24.89
N TYR A 351 -1.72 -6.61 -25.97
CA TYR A 351 -2.44 -6.59 -27.25
C TYR A 351 -2.58 -8.00 -27.83
N LEU A 352 -1.50 -8.78 -27.87
CA LEU A 352 -1.53 -10.16 -28.36
C LEU A 352 -2.50 -11.02 -27.54
N ILE A 353 -2.48 -10.89 -26.21
CA ILE A 353 -3.32 -11.70 -25.30
C ILE A 353 -4.79 -11.33 -25.42
N SER A 354 -5.13 -10.02 -25.46
CA SER A 354 -6.53 -9.57 -25.56
C SER A 354 -7.17 -10.02 -26.86
N HIS A 355 -6.54 -9.81 -27.99
CA HIS A 355 -7.08 -10.22 -29.31
C HIS A 355 -7.12 -11.74 -29.48
N LEU A 356 -6.21 -12.46 -28.81
CA LEU A 356 -6.28 -13.92 -28.75
C LEU A 356 -7.48 -14.39 -27.94
N ALA A 357 -7.79 -13.73 -26.81
CA ALA A 357 -8.92 -14.05 -25.97
C ALA A 357 -10.27 -13.83 -26.68
N ASP A 358 -10.41 -12.71 -27.39
CA ASP A 358 -11.61 -12.33 -28.12
C ASP A 358 -11.76 -13.05 -29.47
N GLY A 359 -10.73 -13.75 -29.93
CA GLY A 359 -10.74 -14.47 -31.21
C GLY A 359 -10.59 -13.56 -32.44
N THR A 360 -10.33 -12.28 -32.26
CA THR A 360 -10.18 -11.28 -33.35
C THR A 360 -8.85 -11.37 -34.10
N TYR A 361 -7.84 -12.01 -33.49
CA TYR A 361 -6.47 -12.11 -33.99
C TYR A 361 -6.34 -12.70 -35.38
N ALA A 362 -7.24 -13.58 -35.79
CA ALA A 362 -7.12 -14.31 -37.07
C ALA A 362 -7.16 -13.39 -38.30
N LYS A 363 -7.87 -12.25 -38.20
CA LYS A 363 -8.05 -11.26 -39.28
C LYS A 363 -7.23 -9.98 -39.05
N ASP A 364 -6.50 -9.89 -37.94
CA ASP A 364 -5.76 -8.72 -37.54
C ASP A 364 -4.30 -8.79 -38.01
N VAL A 365 -3.96 -8.04 -39.05
CA VAL A 365 -2.62 -7.98 -39.63
C VAL A 365 -1.62 -7.49 -38.58
N ILE A 366 -2.00 -6.51 -37.76
CA ILE A 366 -1.14 -5.91 -36.74
C ILE A 366 -0.80 -6.94 -35.67
N TRP A 367 -1.76 -7.77 -35.31
CA TRP A 367 -1.54 -8.87 -34.37
C TRP A 367 -0.44 -9.80 -34.85
N TRP A 368 -0.48 -10.16 -36.15
CA TRP A 368 0.51 -11.07 -36.74
C TRP A 368 1.91 -10.42 -36.85
N GLU A 369 1.99 -9.12 -37.13
CA GLU A 369 3.26 -8.39 -37.14
C GLU A 369 3.90 -8.35 -35.75
N ILE A 370 3.12 -8.01 -34.72
CA ILE A 370 3.57 -7.99 -33.32
C ILE A 370 3.97 -9.40 -32.88
N ALA A 371 3.14 -10.40 -33.19
CA ALA A 371 3.40 -11.80 -32.91
C ALA A 371 4.71 -12.30 -33.54
N SER A 372 4.95 -11.92 -34.82
CA SER A 372 6.21 -12.24 -35.51
C SER A 372 7.43 -11.59 -34.84
N HIS A 373 7.29 -10.35 -34.34
CA HIS A 373 8.35 -9.70 -33.59
C HIS A 373 8.72 -10.46 -32.31
N TYR A 374 7.70 -10.90 -31.56
CA TYR A 374 7.94 -11.68 -30.33
C TYR A 374 8.47 -13.09 -30.63
N GLU A 375 8.02 -13.74 -31.68
CA GLU A 375 8.51 -15.05 -32.08
C GLU A 375 10.00 -15.01 -32.43
N LYS A 376 10.47 -13.94 -33.08
CA LYS A 376 11.91 -13.72 -33.33
C LYS A 376 12.72 -13.53 -32.05
N LYS A 377 12.13 -12.88 -31.03
CA LYS A 377 12.77 -12.59 -29.75
C LYS A 377 12.77 -13.80 -28.79
N THR A 378 11.68 -14.56 -28.82
CA THR A 378 11.45 -15.73 -27.96
C THR A 378 10.78 -16.82 -28.80
N PRO A 379 11.57 -17.68 -29.46
CA PRO A 379 11.02 -18.73 -30.31
C PRO A 379 10.07 -19.67 -29.55
N GLY A 380 8.93 -19.93 -30.10
CA GLY A 380 7.90 -20.79 -29.52
C GLY A 380 6.79 -20.07 -28.75
N ILE A 381 6.89 -18.75 -28.53
CA ILE A 381 5.90 -17.99 -27.75
C ILE A 381 4.50 -18.03 -28.39
N LEU A 382 4.42 -18.00 -29.74
CA LEU A 382 3.15 -18.12 -30.44
C LEU A 382 2.49 -19.47 -30.23
N LYS A 383 3.27 -20.52 -30.30
CA LYS A 383 2.78 -21.89 -30.04
C LYS A 383 2.24 -22.02 -28.63
N ASP A 384 2.91 -21.43 -27.66
CA ASP A 384 2.46 -21.48 -26.26
C ASP A 384 1.19 -20.63 -26.03
N LEU A 385 1.10 -19.45 -26.64
CA LEU A 385 -0.10 -18.60 -26.60
C LEU A 385 -1.33 -19.30 -27.21
N LEU A 386 -1.18 -19.89 -28.39
CA LEU A 386 -2.25 -20.65 -29.05
C LEU A 386 -2.66 -21.88 -28.24
N ARG A 387 -1.68 -22.58 -27.64
CA ARG A 387 -1.92 -23.76 -26.78
C ARG A 387 -2.68 -23.41 -25.51
N ILE A 388 -2.45 -22.22 -24.91
CA ILE A 388 -3.22 -21.72 -23.76
C ILE A 388 -4.70 -21.56 -24.13
N ARG A 389 -4.99 -21.05 -25.32
CA ARG A 389 -6.37 -20.90 -25.82
C ARG A 389 -7.04 -22.27 -26.03
N GLU A 390 -6.35 -23.21 -26.65
CA GLU A 390 -6.86 -24.56 -26.87
C GLU A 390 -7.12 -25.31 -25.56
N LYS A 391 -6.26 -25.12 -24.55
CA LYS A 391 -6.45 -25.71 -23.21
C LYS A 391 -7.62 -25.13 -22.44
N ARG A 392 -8.03 -23.89 -22.67
CA ARG A 392 -9.26 -23.32 -22.05
C ARG A 392 -10.54 -24.04 -22.50
N ALA A 393 -10.53 -24.67 -23.68
CA ALA A 393 -11.65 -25.48 -24.18
C ALA A 393 -11.53 -26.96 -23.77
N GLY A 394 -10.45 -27.36 -23.10
CA GLY A 394 -10.17 -28.75 -22.74
C GLY A 394 -10.70 -29.12 -21.36
N ASN A 395 -11.00 -30.41 -21.23
CA ASN A 395 -11.45 -31.04 -19.99
C ASN A 395 -10.38 -30.86 -18.88
N ASN A 396 -10.65 -30.04 -17.87
CA ASN A 396 -9.75 -29.76 -16.75
C ASN A 396 -9.69 -30.90 -15.72
N SER A 397 -10.07 -32.13 -16.10
CA SER A 397 -10.00 -33.28 -15.21
C SER A 397 -8.56 -33.75 -14.99
N LEU A 398 -8.20 -34.00 -13.75
CA LEU A 398 -6.94 -34.61 -13.38
C LEU A 398 -6.89 -36.06 -13.93
N LYS A 399 -5.70 -36.48 -14.41
CA LYS A 399 -5.47 -37.87 -14.70
C LYS A 399 -5.66 -38.71 -13.43
N LYS A 400 -6.23 -39.91 -13.56
CA LYS A 400 -6.57 -40.80 -12.43
C LYS A 400 -5.39 -41.03 -11.49
N GLU A 401 -4.18 -41.21 -12.02
CA GLU A 401 -2.97 -41.39 -11.21
C GLU A 401 -2.60 -40.11 -10.42
N ALA A 402 -2.75 -38.94 -11.04
CA ALA A 402 -2.49 -37.68 -10.37
C ALA A 402 -3.54 -37.41 -9.27
N ALA A 403 -4.80 -37.69 -9.53
CA ALA A 403 -5.88 -37.57 -8.56
C ALA A 403 -5.64 -38.52 -7.35
N LYS A 404 -5.24 -39.78 -7.59
CA LYS A 404 -4.90 -40.73 -6.52
C LYS A 404 -3.71 -40.27 -5.67
N ARG A 405 -2.67 -39.69 -6.28
CA ARG A 405 -1.51 -39.16 -5.54
C ARG A 405 -1.85 -37.96 -4.67
N LEU A 406 -2.79 -37.09 -5.12
CA LEU A 406 -3.17 -35.89 -4.40
C LEU A 406 -4.23 -36.15 -3.32
N PHE A 407 -5.16 -37.05 -3.59
CA PHE A 407 -6.36 -37.21 -2.74
C PHE A 407 -6.48 -38.63 -2.12
N GLY A 408 -5.58 -39.54 -2.46
CA GLY A 408 -5.65 -40.94 -2.03
C GLY A 408 -6.75 -41.73 -2.72
N ASP A 409 -7.01 -42.97 -2.23
CA ASP A 409 -8.07 -43.86 -2.75
C ASP A 409 -9.45 -43.57 -2.12
N VAL A 410 -9.48 -42.84 -1.01
CA VAL A 410 -10.71 -42.48 -0.26
C VAL A 410 -10.76 -40.96 -0.09
N LEU A 411 -11.87 -40.37 -0.53
CA LEU A 411 -12.10 -38.92 -0.44
C LEU A 411 -12.77 -38.60 0.91
N TYR A 412 -12.07 -37.84 1.74
CA TYR A 412 -12.62 -37.31 2.97
C TYR A 412 -13.08 -35.86 2.78
N GLY A 413 -14.33 -35.57 3.09
CA GLY A 413 -14.87 -34.22 2.99
C GLY A 413 -16.06 -33.97 3.90
N SER A 414 -16.29 -32.72 4.27
CA SER A 414 -17.55 -32.30 4.93
C SER A 414 -18.68 -32.20 3.91
N VAL A 415 -19.92 -32.29 4.38
CA VAL A 415 -21.12 -32.07 3.53
C VAL A 415 -21.03 -30.74 2.78
N THR A 416 -20.63 -29.68 3.47
CA THR A 416 -20.44 -28.34 2.89
C THR A 416 -19.42 -28.34 1.74
N ARG A 417 -18.37 -29.14 1.83
CA ARG A 417 -17.37 -29.26 0.76
C ARG A 417 -17.93 -29.93 -0.49
N PHE A 418 -18.82 -30.91 -0.32
CA PHE A 418 -19.52 -31.55 -1.45
C PHE A 418 -20.57 -30.62 -2.07
N GLU A 419 -21.27 -29.81 -1.25
CA GLU A 419 -22.21 -28.80 -1.74
C GLU A 419 -21.46 -27.72 -2.54
N GLN A 420 -20.32 -27.22 -2.06
CA GLN A 420 -19.46 -26.29 -2.81
C GLN A 420 -18.96 -26.88 -4.13
N TYR A 421 -18.57 -28.16 -4.14
CA TYR A 421 -18.16 -28.84 -5.37
C TYR A 421 -19.29 -28.94 -6.40
N VAL A 422 -20.53 -29.16 -5.96
CA VAL A 422 -21.71 -29.18 -6.86
C VAL A 422 -21.98 -27.80 -7.44
N GLN A 423 -21.77 -26.73 -6.64
CA GLN A 423 -21.98 -25.35 -7.12
C GLN A 423 -20.84 -24.88 -8.03
N CYS A 424 -19.60 -25.24 -7.72
CA CYS A 424 -18.43 -24.91 -8.52
C CYS A 424 -17.36 -26.01 -8.31
N PRO A 425 -17.08 -26.85 -9.33
CA PRO A 425 -16.12 -27.94 -9.23
C PRO A 425 -14.64 -27.52 -9.23
N PHE A 426 -14.35 -26.21 -9.09
CA PHE A 426 -13.00 -25.64 -9.03
C PHE A 426 -12.70 -25.06 -7.66
#